data_8b9e1e35bfb1b36d09f76e18d9e47599
#
_entry.id   8b9e1e35bfb1b36d09f76e18d9e47599
#
_cell.length_a   1.000
_cell.length_b   1.000
_cell.length_c   1.000
_cell.angle_alpha   90.00
_cell.angle_beta   90.00
_cell.angle_gamma   90.00
#
_symmetry.space_group_name_H-M   'P 1'
#
loop_
_entity.id
_entity.type
_entity.pdbx_description
1 polymer ?
#
loop_
_entity_poly.entity_id
_entity_poly.type
_entity_poly.pdbx_seq_one_letter_code
_entity_poly.pdbx_strand_id
1 'polypeptide(L)'
;MKLAACVVLYNPDNDVFENILTYGNFVDNLIVVDNSLIKNNCLIDKLKDSFETKLIYIDNNDNLGIATALNQACDKAIELQFKWILTMDQDSAFENFEHYKKCLGSIKEISNVALLAANTDKERYSILDKNDVDCSYRDDKFVVITSANIINLEYFETLGKFNDKLFIDMVDYDYCIRINIEKLKILYFPKVFVEHKLGEVHLRTNIFTRKKRYKTEHNAQRVYYIARNYLYIAKNYGKYFPKEMGMLHILNVVFIHDVTKILIYETDKLNKLRAKVIGLYHFLINKYGRYKLN
;
A
#
# COMPACT_ATOMS: atom_id res chain seq x y z
N MET A 1 1.25 -11.77 20.81
CA MET A 1 0.75 -12.15 19.48
C MET A 1 1.94 -12.58 18.64
N LYS A 2 1.92 -13.79 18.08
CA LYS A 2 2.92 -14.25 17.11
C LYS A 2 2.69 -13.52 15.79
N LEU A 3 3.72 -12.86 15.25
CA LEU A 3 3.61 -11.93 14.13
C LEU A 3 4.69 -12.19 13.09
N ALA A 4 4.31 -12.46 11.84
CA ALA A 4 5.21 -12.35 10.70
C ALA A 4 5.23 -10.91 10.17
N ALA A 5 6.29 -10.51 9.50
CA ALA A 5 6.31 -9.28 8.69
C ALA A 5 6.65 -9.62 7.24
N CYS A 6 6.11 -8.83 6.32
CA CYS A 6 6.43 -8.89 4.91
C CYS A 6 6.88 -7.52 4.42
N VAL A 7 7.93 -7.51 3.60
CA VAL A 7 8.32 -6.35 2.79
C VAL A 7 8.50 -6.76 1.34
N VAL A 8 7.97 -5.94 0.43
CA VAL A 8 8.12 -6.16 -1.00
C VAL A 8 9.19 -5.23 -1.54
N LEU A 9 10.24 -5.80 -2.13
CA LEU A 9 11.34 -5.08 -2.73
C LEU A 9 11.13 -4.92 -4.25
N TYR A 10 11.45 -3.73 -4.75
CA TYR A 10 11.55 -3.46 -6.18
C TYR A 10 12.62 -2.39 -6.42
N ASN A 11 13.76 -2.79 -6.99
CA ASN A 11 14.94 -1.95 -7.17
C ASN A 11 15.28 -1.17 -5.89
N PRO A 12 15.50 -1.86 -4.75
CA PRO A 12 15.71 -1.21 -3.47
C PRO A 12 17.04 -0.47 -3.43
N ASP A 13 17.07 0.70 -2.79
CA ASP A 13 18.28 1.39 -2.40
C ASP A 13 18.82 0.90 -1.04
N ASN A 14 19.91 1.49 -0.58
CA ASN A 14 20.55 1.07 0.66
C ASN A 14 19.79 1.48 1.94
N ASP A 15 18.92 2.48 1.86
CA ASP A 15 18.14 2.99 3.01
C ASP A 15 17.06 1.99 3.45
N VAL A 16 16.70 1.06 2.56
CA VAL A 16 15.69 0.02 2.84
C VAL A 16 16.07 -0.84 4.03
N PHE A 17 17.36 -1.11 4.24
CA PHE A 17 17.83 -1.88 5.39
C PHE A 17 17.45 -1.21 6.71
N GLU A 18 17.70 0.08 6.85
CA GLU A 18 17.39 0.85 8.05
C GLU A 18 15.87 0.90 8.30
N ASN A 19 15.08 1.02 7.23
CA ASN A 19 13.63 0.97 7.34
C ASN A 19 13.16 -0.37 7.93
N ILE A 20 13.70 -1.49 7.43
CA ILE A 20 13.36 -2.84 7.89
C ILE A 20 13.77 -3.05 9.36
N LEU A 21 14.90 -2.51 9.80
CA LEU A 21 15.37 -2.63 11.18
C LEU A 21 14.36 -2.04 12.19
N THR A 22 13.55 -1.05 11.80
CA THR A 22 12.58 -0.40 12.69
C THR A 22 11.49 -1.36 13.19
N TYR A 23 11.24 -2.48 12.50
CA TYR A 23 10.23 -3.48 12.87
C TYR A 23 10.73 -4.94 12.81
N GLY A 24 11.74 -5.23 12.00
CA GLY A 24 12.19 -6.60 11.72
C GLY A 24 12.67 -7.35 12.96
N ASN A 25 13.31 -6.66 13.90
CA ASN A 25 13.77 -7.28 15.15
C ASN A 25 12.62 -7.67 16.10
N PHE A 26 11.44 -7.11 15.91
CA PHE A 26 10.29 -7.28 16.80
C PHE A 26 9.29 -8.33 16.33
N VAL A 27 9.51 -8.93 15.15
CA VAL A 27 8.66 -9.96 14.57
C VAL A 27 9.31 -11.34 14.67
N ASP A 28 8.51 -12.39 14.56
CA ASP A 28 9.00 -13.77 14.67
C ASP A 28 9.66 -14.24 13.36
N ASN A 29 9.10 -13.85 12.19
CA ASN A 29 9.70 -14.08 10.88
C ASN A 29 9.56 -12.82 10.01
N LEU A 30 10.60 -12.58 9.19
CA LEU A 30 10.63 -11.55 8.17
C LEU A 30 10.61 -12.21 6.77
N ILE A 31 9.53 -11.98 6.04
CA ILE A 31 9.35 -12.47 4.67
C ILE A 31 9.67 -11.32 3.71
N VAL A 32 10.73 -11.48 2.94
CA VAL A 32 11.16 -10.50 1.92
C VAL A 32 10.82 -11.05 0.56
N VAL A 33 9.95 -10.37 -0.17
CA VAL A 33 9.58 -10.75 -1.55
C VAL A 33 10.21 -9.76 -2.52
N ASP A 34 11.17 -10.22 -3.30
CA ASP A 34 11.94 -9.37 -4.21
C ASP A 34 11.44 -9.47 -5.66
N ASN A 35 10.80 -8.40 -6.11
CA ASN A 35 10.31 -8.20 -7.47
C ASN A 35 11.34 -7.55 -8.41
N SER A 36 12.59 -7.37 -7.98
CA SER A 36 13.63 -6.74 -8.80
C SER A 36 14.19 -7.70 -9.85
N LEU A 37 14.46 -7.20 -11.05
CA LEU A 37 15.23 -7.93 -12.06
C LEU A 37 16.73 -7.95 -11.71
N ILE A 38 17.25 -6.81 -11.23
CA ILE A 38 18.63 -6.67 -10.78
C ILE A 38 18.61 -6.58 -9.26
N LYS A 39 19.25 -7.54 -8.61
CA LYS A 39 19.25 -7.66 -7.15
C LYS A 39 20.24 -6.69 -6.50
N ASN A 40 19.86 -6.12 -5.37
CA ASN A 40 20.79 -5.45 -4.48
C ASN A 40 21.41 -6.48 -3.52
N ASN A 41 22.48 -7.16 -3.98
CA ASN A 41 23.13 -8.21 -3.20
C ASN A 41 23.66 -7.70 -1.85
N CYS A 42 24.15 -6.46 -1.79
CA CYS A 42 24.62 -5.86 -0.54
C CYS A 42 23.50 -5.77 0.50
N LEU A 43 22.27 -5.37 0.08
CA LEU A 43 21.10 -5.36 0.96
C LEU A 43 20.72 -6.78 1.39
N ILE A 44 20.68 -7.72 0.44
CA ILE A 44 20.29 -9.12 0.72
C ILE A 44 21.23 -9.76 1.73
N ASP A 45 22.54 -9.56 1.57
CA ASP A 45 23.55 -10.13 2.49
C ASP A 45 23.41 -9.50 3.89
N LYS A 46 23.23 -8.18 4.01
CA LYS A 46 22.93 -7.53 5.30
C LYS A 46 21.69 -8.09 5.97
N LEU A 47 20.63 -8.34 5.20
CA LEU A 47 19.39 -8.92 5.72
C LEU A 47 19.62 -10.35 6.23
N LYS A 48 20.36 -11.18 5.51
CA LYS A 48 20.72 -12.55 5.92
C LYS A 48 21.52 -12.55 7.22
N ASP A 49 22.53 -11.69 7.30
CA ASP A 49 23.40 -11.58 8.48
C ASP A 49 22.66 -11.08 9.72
N SER A 50 21.69 -10.16 9.53
CA SER A 50 20.95 -9.54 10.66
C SER A 50 19.77 -10.36 11.14
N PHE A 51 19.11 -11.09 10.27
CA PHE A 51 17.87 -11.82 10.61
C PHE A 51 18.02 -13.34 10.61
N GLU A 52 19.15 -13.87 10.08
CA GLU A 52 19.52 -15.29 10.11
C GLU A 52 18.34 -16.23 9.80
N THR A 53 17.98 -17.09 10.72
CA THR A 53 16.90 -18.09 10.59
C THR A 53 15.49 -17.49 10.56
N LYS A 54 15.34 -16.22 10.93
CA LYS A 54 14.03 -15.50 10.84
C LYS A 54 13.74 -15.02 9.44
N LEU A 55 14.77 -14.86 8.58
CA LEU A 55 14.60 -14.36 7.23
C LEU A 55 14.09 -15.45 6.29
N ILE A 56 13.04 -15.12 5.55
CA ILE A 56 12.56 -15.89 4.42
C ILE A 56 12.62 -14.99 3.19
N TYR A 57 13.50 -15.34 2.25
CA TYR A 57 13.69 -14.56 1.03
C TYR A 57 13.05 -15.29 -0.15
N ILE A 58 12.12 -14.60 -0.83
CA ILE A 58 11.43 -15.07 -2.02
C ILE A 58 11.88 -14.23 -3.21
N ASP A 59 12.56 -14.85 -4.15
CA ASP A 59 13.06 -14.21 -5.36
C ASP A 59 12.12 -14.47 -6.54
N ASN A 60 11.47 -13.44 -7.04
CA ASN A 60 10.59 -13.56 -8.20
C ASN A 60 11.32 -13.43 -9.54
N ASN A 61 12.56 -12.93 -9.55
CA ASN A 61 13.32 -12.67 -10.79
C ASN A 61 12.57 -11.85 -11.85
N ASP A 62 11.45 -11.26 -11.48
CA ASP A 62 10.62 -10.38 -12.32
C ASP A 62 9.71 -9.52 -11.43
N ASN A 63 9.19 -8.43 -11.99
CA ASN A 63 8.17 -7.65 -11.33
C ASN A 63 6.78 -8.25 -11.56
N LEU A 64 6.30 -9.04 -10.59
CA LEU A 64 4.98 -9.67 -10.62
C LEU A 64 3.86 -8.75 -10.12
N GLY A 65 4.20 -7.54 -9.66
CA GLY A 65 3.29 -6.57 -9.04
C GLY A 65 3.14 -6.77 -7.53
N ILE A 66 2.63 -5.70 -6.88
CA ILE A 66 2.54 -5.67 -5.42
C ILE A 66 1.52 -6.70 -4.88
N ALA A 67 0.39 -6.88 -5.57
CA ALA A 67 -0.66 -7.80 -5.14
C ALA A 67 -0.15 -9.25 -5.10
N THR A 68 0.53 -9.71 -6.16
CA THR A 68 1.10 -11.05 -6.23
C THR A 68 2.18 -11.26 -5.17
N ALA A 69 3.07 -10.28 -4.97
CA ALA A 69 4.11 -10.36 -3.95
C ALA A 69 3.53 -10.43 -2.53
N LEU A 70 2.52 -9.63 -2.22
CA LEU A 70 1.81 -9.69 -0.94
C LEU A 70 1.10 -11.04 -0.74
N ASN A 71 0.49 -11.59 -1.80
CA ASN A 71 -0.14 -12.92 -1.74
C ASN A 71 0.89 -14.00 -1.43
N GLN A 72 2.06 -14.00 -2.07
CA GLN A 72 3.14 -14.94 -1.79
C GLN A 72 3.59 -14.87 -0.31
N ALA A 73 3.71 -13.66 0.23
CA ALA A 73 4.08 -13.47 1.62
C ALA A 73 3.00 -13.96 2.59
N CYS A 74 1.73 -13.66 2.32
CA CYS A 74 0.61 -14.14 3.11
C CYS A 74 0.49 -15.66 3.08
N ASP A 75 0.61 -16.27 1.89
CA ASP A 75 0.59 -17.73 1.73
C ASP A 75 1.74 -18.39 2.52
N LYS A 76 2.94 -17.79 2.46
CA LYS A 76 4.08 -18.29 3.25
C LYS A 76 3.87 -18.14 4.74
N ALA A 77 3.27 -17.05 5.20
CA ALA A 77 2.93 -16.86 6.61
C ALA A 77 1.86 -17.88 7.09
N ILE A 78 0.86 -18.19 6.27
CA ILE A 78 -0.15 -19.22 6.54
C ILE A 78 0.53 -20.61 6.64
N GLU A 79 1.41 -20.96 5.71
CA GLU A 79 2.21 -22.20 5.74
C GLU A 79 2.97 -22.35 7.06
N LEU A 80 3.51 -21.24 7.58
CA LEU A 80 4.22 -21.17 8.87
C LEU A 80 3.29 -21.02 10.08
N GLN A 81 1.98 -21.18 9.90
CA GLN A 81 0.95 -21.12 10.94
C GLN A 81 0.88 -19.77 11.67
N PHE A 82 1.20 -18.67 11.01
CA PHE A 82 0.91 -17.33 11.52
C PHE A 82 -0.57 -16.99 11.31
N LYS A 83 -1.17 -16.32 12.31
CA LYS A 83 -2.52 -15.75 12.22
C LYS A 83 -2.49 -14.29 11.75
N TRP A 84 -1.35 -13.62 11.89
CA TRP A 84 -1.19 -12.20 11.63
C TRP A 84 0.09 -11.94 10.86
N ILE A 85 0.02 -11.07 9.86
CA ILE A 85 1.17 -10.60 9.10
C ILE A 85 1.16 -9.09 8.98
N LEU A 86 2.28 -8.45 9.34
CA LEU A 86 2.55 -7.04 9.06
C LEU A 86 2.98 -6.89 7.61
N THR A 87 2.32 -6.01 6.85
CA THR A 87 2.73 -5.65 5.49
C THR A 87 3.40 -4.29 5.47
N MET A 88 4.57 -4.20 4.82
CA MET A 88 5.38 -2.98 4.74
C MET A 88 5.80 -2.70 3.31
N ASP A 89 5.77 -1.42 2.93
CA ASP A 89 6.48 -0.95 1.75
C ASP A 89 7.96 -0.72 2.08
N GLN A 90 8.85 -0.90 1.13
CA GLN A 90 10.31 -0.78 1.34
C GLN A 90 10.75 0.61 1.79
N ASP A 91 9.95 1.64 1.51
CA ASP A 91 10.21 3.04 1.84
C ASP A 91 9.49 3.53 3.11
N SER A 92 9.01 2.58 3.93
CA SER A 92 8.28 2.85 5.17
C SER A 92 9.07 2.41 6.41
N ALA A 93 9.07 3.25 7.44
CA ALA A 93 9.75 3.01 8.70
C ALA A 93 8.87 3.37 9.90
N PHE A 94 8.82 2.52 10.92
CA PHE A 94 8.16 2.86 12.17
C PHE A 94 9.01 3.81 13.00
N GLU A 95 8.40 4.81 13.60
CA GLU A 95 9.08 5.60 14.63
C GLU A 95 9.28 4.81 15.92
N ASN A 96 8.27 4.03 16.31
CA ASN A 96 8.29 3.23 17.53
C ASN A 96 7.41 1.99 17.37
N PHE A 97 7.98 0.89 16.92
CA PHE A 97 7.24 -0.37 16.77
C PHE A 97 6.90 -1.02 18.11
N GLU A 98 7.68 -0.79 19.17
CA GLU A 98 7.35 -1.30 20.53
C GLU A 98 6.05 -0.69 21.04
N HIS A 99 5.83 0.60 20.76
CA HIS A 99 4.55 1.24 21.07
C HIS A 99 3.40 0.56 20.34
N TYR A 100 3.55 0.25 19.05
CA TYR A 100 2.53 -0.49 18.29
C TYR A 100 2.26 -1.85 18.96
N LYS A 101 3.29 -2.62 19.31
CA LYS A 101 3.12 -3.91 20.01
C LYS A 101 2.35 -3.78 21.32
N LYS A 102 2.59 -2.74 22.11
CA LYS A 102 1.81 -2.45 23.34
C LYS A 102 0.35 -2.19 23.00
N CYS A 103 0.08 -1.40 21.96
CA CYS A 103 -1.29 -1.09 21.54
C CYS A 103 -2.02 -2.34 21.04
N LEU A 104 -1.34 -3.24 20.31
CA LEU A 104 -1.91 -4.53 19.91
C LEU A 104 -2.32 -5.39 21.11
N GLY A 105 -1.50 -5.36 22.18
CA GLY A 105 -1.80 -6.07 23.44
C GLY A 105 -2.97 -5.48 24.23
N SER A 106 -3.37 -4.24 23.97
CA SER A 106 -4.48 -3.56 24.65
C SER A 106 -5.85 -3.77 23.99
N ILE A 107 -5.89 -4.40 22.82
CA ILE A 107 -7.16 -4.66 22.11
C ILE A 107 -7.98 -5.67 22.92
N LYS A 108 -9.14 -5.24 23.41
CA LYS A 108 -10.02 -6.09 24.26
C LYS A 108 -10.79 -7.13 23.45
N GLU A 109 -11.17 -6.78 22.23
CA GLU A 109 -11.96 -7.63 21.35
C GLU A 109 -11.36 -7.62 19.94
N ILE A 110 -10.94 -8.78 19.49
CA ILE A 110 -10.31 -8.98 18.18
C ILE A 110 -11.23 -9.73 17.21
N SER A 111 -12.42 -10.14 17.67
CA SER A 111 -13.43 -10.75 16.84
C SER A 111 -13.86 -9.78 15.74
N ASN A 112 -14.05 -10.29 14.54
CA ASN A 112 -14.40 -9.51 13.34
C ASN A 112 -13.38 -8.42 12.92
N VAL A 113 -12.15 -8.48 13.45
CA VAL A 113 -11.06 -7.57 13.01
C VAL A 113 -10.27 -8.24 11.91
N ALA A 114 -10.38 -7.69 10.68
CA ALA A 114 -9.64 -8.17 9.52
C ALA A 114 -8.29 -7.46 9.35
N LEU A 115 -8.18 -6.22 9.85
CA LEU A 115 -6.99 -5.40 9.62
C LEU A 115 -6.75 -4.42 10.76
N LEU A 116 -5.47 -4.26 11.15
CA LEU A 116 -4.99 -3.28 12.11
C LEU A 116 -4.04 -2.34 11.36
N ALA A 117 -4.30 -1.04 11.39
CA ALA A 117 -3.56 -0.07 10.59
C ALA A 117 -2.88 0.99 11.46
N ALA A 118 -1.63 1.29 11.16
CA ALA A 118 -0.92 2.42 11.75
C ALA A 118 -1.16 3.73 10.97
N ASN A 119 -0.72 4.85 11.53
CA ASN A 119 -0.86 6.16 10.93
C ASN A 119 0.33 6.48 10.01
N THR A 120 0.06 6.57 8.72
CA THR A 120 1.01 6.96 7.67
C THR A 120 0.79 8.38 7.15
N ASP A 121 -0.09 9.18 7.79
CA ASP A 121 -0.48 10.53 7.37
C ASP A 121 0.50 11.59 7.92
N LYS A 122 1.39 12.08 7.06
CA LYS A 122 2.42 13.09 7.42
C LYS A 122 1.85 14.44 7.87
N GLU A 123 0.72 14.88 7.32
CA GLU A 123 0.18 16.21 7.63
C GLU A 123 -0.38 16.26 9.06
N ARG A 124 -0.98 15.17 9.53
CA ARG A 124 -1.49 15.04 10.90
C ARG A 124 -0.38 14.75 11.91
N TYR A 125 0.72 14.18 11.46
CA TYR A 125 1.88 13.85 12.24
C TYR A 125 2.55 15.08 12.91
N SER A 126 2.63 16.20 12.22
CA SER A 126 3.24 17.44 12.73
C SER A 126 2.44 18.12 13.83
N ILE A 127 1.17 17.74 14.04
CA ILE A 127 0.24 18.37 14.98
C ILE A 127 0.12 17.57 16.29
N LEU A 128 0.52 16.28 16.28
CA LEU A 128 0.37 15.38 17.42
C LEU A 128 1.64 15.37 18.28
N ASP A 129 1.47 15.35 19.60
CA ASP A 129 2.59 15.18 20.53
C ASP A 129 3.18 13.76 20.37
N LYS A 130 4.45 13.71 19.97
CA LYS A 130 5.20 12.45 19.78
C LYS A 130 5.36 11.62 21.06
N ASN A 131 5.21 12.25 22.21
CA ASN A 131 5.33 11.59 23.52
C ASN A 131 4.01 10.97 24.01
N ASP A 132 2.92 11.13 23.26
CA ASP A 132 1.62 10.59 23.62
C ASP A 132 1.56 9.10 23.31
N VAL A 133 1.65 8.29 24.36
CA VAL A 133 1.63 6.81 24.32
C VAL A 133 0.20 6.23 24.37
N ASP A 134 -0.79 6.99 23.95
CA ASP A 134 -2.18 6.54 23.88
C ASP A 134 -2.36 5.44 22.83
N CYS A 135 -2.94 4.32 23.25
CA CYS A 135 -3.30 3.17 22.42
C CYS A 135 -4.76 3.19 21.93
N SER A 136 -5.39 4.35 21.93
CA SER A 136 -6.74 4.46 21.36
C SER A 136 -6.74 4.10 19.88
N TYR A 137 -7.80 3.42 19.45
CA TYR A 137 -8.03 3.08 18.05
C TYR A 137 -9.43 3.49 17.60
N ARG A 138 -9.62 3.61 16.29
CA ARG A 138 -10.90 3.91 15.65
C ARG A 138 -11.20 2.86 14.60
N ASP A 139 -12.47 2.66 14.28
CA ASP A 139 -12.95 1.73 13.24
C ASP A 139 -13.74 2.43 12.12
N ASP A 140 -13.51 3.75 11.96
CA ASP A 140 -14.18 4.62 10.98
C ASP A 140 -13.42 4.77 9.65
N LYS A 141 -12.26 4.11 9.48
CA LYS A 141 -11.49 4.18 8.25
C LYS A 141 -12.07 3.26 7.18
N PHE A 142 -12.45 3.87 6.05
CA PHE A 142 -12.95 3.13 4.89
C PHE A 142 -11.83 2.43 4.12
N VAL A 143 -10.69 3.11 3.97
CA VAL A 143 -9.49 2.58 3.30
C VAL A 143 -8.24 3.01 4.06
N VAL A 144 -7.26 2.13 4.09
CA VAL A 144 -5.89 2.37 4.55
C VAL A 144 -4.91 1.85 3.49
N ILE A 145 -3.73 2.45 3.37
CA ILE A 145 -2.70 1.97 2.43
C ILE A 145 -2.13 0.63 2.91
N THR A 146 -1.53 -0.16 2.02
CA THR A 146 -0.97 -1.49 2.36
C THR A 146 0.16 -1.43 3.38
N SER A 147 0.92 -0.35 3.43
CA SER A 147 2.05 -0.23 4.35
C SER A 147 1.61 -0.03 5.80
N ALA A 148 2.31 -0.69 6.73
CA ALA A 148 2.09 -0.66 8.17
C ALA A 148 0.73 -1.23 8.63
N ASN A 149 0.19 -2.16 7.86
CA ASN A 149 -1.02 -2.89 8.23
C ASN A 149 -0.68 -4.29 8.76
N ILE A 150 -1.40 -4.71 9.78
CA ILE A 150 -1.37 -6.09 10.25
C ILE A 150 -2.67 -6.77 9.81
N ILE A 151 -2.53 -7.76 8.93
CA ILE A 151 -3.63 -8.49 8.31
C ILE A 151 -3.92 -9.74 9.11
N ASN A 152 -5.20 -9.99 9.38
CA ASN A 152 -5.68 -11.23 9.94
C ASN A 152 -5.80 -12.30 8.85
N LEU A 153 -4.93 -13.28 8.89
CA LEU A 153 -4.85 -14.33 7.87
C LEU A 153 -6.02 -15.33 7.92
N GLU A 154 -6.77 -15.37 9.03
CA GLU A 154 -8.01 -16.16 9.11
C GLU A 154 -9.09 -15.62 8.18
N TYR A 155 -9.12 -14.29 7.92
CA TYR A 155 -10.04 -13.67 6.97
C TYR A 155 -9.47 -13.54 5.55
N PHE A 156 -8.15 -13.70 5.39
CA PHE A 156 -7.48 -13.44 4.11
C PHE A 156 -8.00 -14.32 2.96
N GLU A 157 -8.20 -15.60 3.22
CA GLU A 157 -8.72 -16.53 2.21
C GLU A 157 -10.23 -16.33 1.98
N THR A 158 -11.01 -16.13 3.03
CA THR A 158 -12.47 -15.94 2.93
C THR A 158 -12.85 -14.63 2.26
N LEU A 159 -12.10 -13.56 2.51
CA LEU A 159 -12.23 -12.28 1.79
C LEU A 159 -11.78 -12.39 0.32
N GLY A 160 -11.02 -13.44 -0.02
CA GLY A 160 -10.23 -13.51 -1.24
C GLY A 160 -8.95 -12.68 -1.14
N LYS A 161 -7.85 -13.25 -1.57
CA LYS A 161 -6.49 -12.67 -1.54
C LYS A 161 -6.43 -11.26 -2.15
N PHE A 162 -5.30 -10.59 -2.10
CA PHE A 162 -5.10 -9.36 -2.86
C PHE A 162 -5.32 -9.61 -4.35
N ASN A 163 -5.97 -8.67 -5.01
CA ASN A 163 -6.38 -8.84 -6.40
C ASN A 163 -5.20 -8.59 -7.36
N ASP A 164 -4.59 -9.66 -7.85
CA ASP A 164 -3.42 -9.64 -8.75
C ASP A 164 -3.71 -9.00 -10.13
N LYS A 165 -4.99 -8.96 -10.56
CA LYS A 165 -5.40 -8.24 -11.77
C LYS A 165 -5.04 -6.75 -11.73
N LEU A 166 -4.95 -6.17 -10.53
CA LEU A 166 -4.63 -4.76 -10.36
C LEU A 166 -3.14 -4.48 -10.59
N PHE A 167 -2.26 -5.42 -10.29
CA PHE A 167 -0.81 -5.32 -10.40
C PHE A 167 -0.19 -4.31 -9.42
N ILE A 168 -0.54 -3.03 -9.52
CA ILE A 168 -0.15 -1.91 -8.64
C ILE A 168 -1.26 -0.88 -8.62
N ASP A 169 -1.34 -0.07 -7.56
CA ASP A 169 -2.38 0.94 -7.30
C ASP A 169 -3.79 0.33 -7.13
N MET A 170 -4.56 0.80 -6.18
CA MET A 170 -5.90 0.32 -5.80
C MET A 170 -5.97 -1.11 -5.22
N VAL A 171 -4.85 -1.75 -4.95
CA VAL A 171 -4.79 -3.10 -4.34
C VAL A 171 -5.29 -3.05 -2.89
N ASP A 172 -4.88 -2.02 -2.16
CA ASP A 172 -5.34 -1.66 -0.82
C ASP A 172 -6.83 -1.30 -0.80
N TYR A 173 -7.28 -0.49 -1.76
CA TYR A 173 -8.70 -0.14 -1.91
C TYR A 173 -9.58 -1.37 -2.12
N ASP A 174 -9.19 -2.24 -3.06
CA ASP A 174 -9.92 -3.49 -3.34
C ASP A 174 -10.06 -4.34 -2.08
N TYR A 175 -9.00 -4.52 -1.32
CA TYR A 175 -9.00 -5.32 -0.11
C TYR A 175 -9.84 -4.69 1.01
N CYS A 176 -9.65 -3.40 1.29
CA CYS A 176 -10.41 -2.66 2.30
C CYS A 176 -11.92 -2.59 1.98
N ILE A 177 -12.28 -2.44 0.70
CA ILE A 177 -13.69 -2.44 0.27
C ILE A 177 -14.34 -3.81 0.56
N ARG A 178 -13.64 -4.92 0.31
CA ARG A 178 -14.16 -6.27 0.62
C ARG A 178 -14.31 -6.47 2.13
N ILE A 179 -13.38 -5.97 2.96
CA ILE A 179 -13.54 -5.93 4.42
C ILE A 179 -14.84 -5.22 4.81
N ASN A 180 -15.12 -4.04 4.23
CA ASN A 180 -16.32 -3.27 4.52
C ASN A 180 -17.61 -3.96 4.03
N ILE A 181 -17.59 -4.64 2.87
CA ILE A 181 -18.74 -5.41 2.36
C ILE A 181 -19.11 -6.54 3.33
N GLU A 182 -18.11 -7.25 3.84
CA GLU A 182 -18.27 -8.35 4.81
C GLU A 182 -18.52 -7.84 6.25
N LYS A 183 -18.60 -6.53 6.45
CA LYS A 183 -18.82 -5.88 7.76
C LYS A 183 -17.76 -6.27 8.81
N LEU A 184 -16.57 -6.59 8.36
CA LEU A 184 -15.41 -6.77 9.21
C LEU A 184 -14.80 -5.40 9.55
N LYS A 185 -13.95 -5.36 10.58
CA LYS A 185 -13.38 -4.11 11.09
C LYS A 185 -11.97 -3.86 10.60
N ILE A 186 -11.70 -2.57 10.33
CA ILE A 186 -10.36 -2.00 10.19
C ILE A 186 -10.12 -1.16 11.43
N LEU A 187 -9.22 -1.58 12.33
CA LEU A 187 -8.84 -0.77 13.48
C LEU A 187 -7.64 0.10 13.16
N TYR A 188 -7.82 1.40 13.20
CA TYR A 188 -6.81 2.39 12.89
C TYR A 188 -6.26 3.02 14.18
N PHE A 189 -4.94 3.00 14.35
CA PHE A 189 -4.21 3.55 15.49
C PHE A 189 -3.63 4.92 15.14
N PRO A 190 -4.29 6.03 15.48
CA PRO A 190 -3.86 7.37 15.07
C PRO A 190 -2.55 7.83 15.71
N LYS A 191 -2.15 7.21 16.83
CA LYS A 191 -0.93 7.55 17.58
C LYS A 191 0.25 6.59 17.32
N VAL A 192 0.09 5.61 16.43
CA VAL A 192 1.18 4.76 15.94
C VAL A 192 1.68 5.31 14.63
N PHE A 193 2.85 5.92 14.64
CA PHE A 193 3.38 6.66 13.49
C PHE A 193 4.33 5.84 12.64
N VAL A 194 4.16 5.97 11.33
CA VAL A 194 5.03 5.38 10.32
C VAL A 194 5.42 6.46 9.31
N GLU A 195 6.70 6.68 9.17
CA GLU A 195 7.23 7.44 8.05
C GLU A 195 7.06 6.63 6.77
N HIS A 196 6.36 7.21 5.82
CA HIS A 196 6.28 6.68 4.47
C HIS A 196 6.80 7.75 3.51
N LYS A 197 7.87 7.43 2.78
CA LYS A 197 8.44 8.34 1.79
C LYS A 197 7.47 8.43 0.62
N LEU A 198 6.55 9.40 0.67
CA LEU A 198 5.76 9.76 -0.51
C LEU A 198 6.74 10.05 -1.64
N GLY A 199 6.49 9.50 -2.84
CA GLY A 199 7.36 9.66 -3.99
C GLY A 199 7.84 11.11 -4.23
N GLU A 200 8.68 11.35 -5.20
CA GLU A 200 9.35 12.64 -5.41
C GLU A 200 8.38 13.82 -5.36
N VAL A 201 8.59 14.71 -4.39
CA VAL A 201 7.82 15.95 -4.22
C VAL A 201 8.47 17.04 -5.06
N HIS A 202 7.81 17.48 -6.10
CA HIS A 202 8.30 18.52 -7.00
C HIS A 202 7.63 19.87 -6.73
N LEU A 203 8.42 20.95 -6.78
CA LEU A 203 7.88 22.29 -6.79
C LEU A 203 7.28 22.58 -8.17
N ARG A 204 5.96 22.71 -8.25
CA ARG A 204 5.22 22.93 -9.51
C ARG A 204 4.60 24.30 -9.55
N THR A 205 4.63 24.91 -10.71
CA THR A 205 4.05 26.24 -10.94
C THR A 205 2.74 26.10 -11.69
N ASN A 206 1.67 26.66 -11.16
CA ASN A 206 0.39 26.76 -11.87
C ASN A 206 0.58 27.65 -13.11
N ILE A 207 0.25 27.11 -14.30
CA ILE A 207 0.49 27.80 -15.58
C ILE A 207 -0.33 29.09 -15.73
N PHE A 208 -1.47 29.21 -15.05
CA PHE A 208 -2.35 30.38 -15.13
C PHE A 208 -2.05 31.41 -14.02
N THR A 209 -1.95 30.93 -12.76
CA THR A 209 -1.81 31.84 -11.62
C THR A 209 -0.38 32.12 -11.22
N ARG A 210 0.61 31.44 -11.82
CA ARG A 210 2.04 31.52 -11.48
C ARG A 210 2.37 31.14 -10.05
N LYS A 211 1.40 30.68 -9.24
CA LYS A 211 1.63 30.23 -7.85
C LYS A 211 2.39 28.92 -7.83
N LYS A 212 3.42 28.83 -6.99
CA LYS A 212 4.22 27.62 -6.77
C LYS A 212 3.61 26.79 -5.64
N ARG A 213 3.54 25.46 -5.83
CA ARG A 213 3.09 24.50 -4.81
C ARG A 213 3.91 23.23 -4.91
N TYR A 214 4.19 22.61 -3.77
CA TYR A 214 4.75 21.27 -3.73
C TYR A 214 3.67 20.26 -4.09
N LYS A 215 3.96 19.36 -5.02
CA LYS A 215 3.04 18.31 -5.48
C LYS A 215 3.78 17.01 -5.73
N THR A 216 3.18 15.91 -5.32
CA THR A 216 3.58 14.58 -5.77
C THR A 216 3.10 14.36 -7.20
N GLU A 217 3.95 13.76 -8.02
CA GLU A 217 3.67 13.50 -9.42
C GLU A 217 3.91 12.02 -9.72
N HIS A 218 3.01 11.41 -10.46
CA HIS A 218 3.16 10.04 -10.92
C HIS A 218 3.66 10.03 -12.38
N ASN A 219 4.51 9.06 -12.72
CA ASN A 219 4.89 8.81 -14.10
C ASN A 219 3.71 8.27 -14.93
N ALA A 220 3.82 8.28 -16.25
CA ALA A 220 2.76 7.84 -17.14
C ALA A 220 2.34 6.38 -16.90
N GLN A 221 3.29 5.50 -16.55
CA GLN A 221 3.00 4.11 -16.25
C GLN A 221 2.05 3.95 -15.04
N ARG A 222 2.27 4.70 -13.95
CA ARG A 222 1.36 4.71 -12.79
C ARG A 222 0.02 5.36 -13.11
N VAL A 223 0.01 6.46 -13.90
CA VAL A 223 -1.23 7.11 -14.35
C VAL A 223 -2.12 6.13 -15.14
N TYR A 224 -1.51 5.23 -15.94
CA TYR A 224 -2.24 4.16 -16.61
C TYR A 224 -2.92 3.21 -15.62
N TYR A 225 -2.16 2.68 -14.64
CA TYR A 225 -2.74 1.75 -13.66
C TYR A 225 -3.81 2.40 -12.82
N ILE A 226 -3.58 3.61 -12.33
CA ILE A 226 -4.56 4.39 -11.56
C ILE A 226 -5.87 4.52 -12.35
N ALA A 227 -5.81 4.96 -13.63
CA ALA A 227 -7.01 5.14 -14.43
C ALA A 227 -7.78 3.82 -14.66
N ARG A 228 -7.08 2.75 -15.05
CA ARG A 228 -7.69 1.43 -15.29
C ARG A 228 -8.31 0.84 -14.01
N ASN A 229 -7.57 0.91 -12.91
CA ASN A 229 -7.93 0.23 -11.67
C ASN A 229 -9.05 0.97 -10.92
N TYR A 230 -9.10 2.30 -10.95
CA TYR A 230 -10.27 3.04 -10.43
C TYR A 230 -11.56 2.64 -11.14
N LEU A 231 -11.52 2.49 -12.47
CA LEU A 231 -12.67 2.04 -13.24
C LEU A 231 -13.08 0.60 -12.89
N TYR A 232 -12.08 -0.27 -12.63
CA TYR A 232 -12.32 -1.63 -12.14
C TYR A 232 -13.04 -1.60 -10.78
N ILE A 233 -12.56 -0.80 -9.83
CA ILE A 233 -13.17 -0.62 -8.51
C ILE A 233 -14.62 -0.11 -8.65
N ALA A 234 -14.83 0.92 -9.46
CA ALA A 234 -16.17 1.47 -9.70
C ALA A 234 -17.14 0.43 -10.28
N LYS A 235 -16.69 -0.36 -11.27
CA LYS A 235 -17.51 -1.40 -11.90
C LYS A 235 -17.93 -2.50 -10.91
N ASN A 236 -17.02 -2.93 -10.05
CA ASN A 236 -17.25 -4.07 -9.17
C ASN A 236 -17.94 -3.66 -7.85
N TYR A 237 -17.63 -2.48 -7.33
CA TYR A 237 -18.02 -2.08 -5.98
C TYR A 237 -18.89 -0.82 -5.90
N GLY A 238 -19.05 -0.08 -6.99
CA GLY A 238 -19.82 1.17 -7.01
C GLY A 238 -21.28 1.02 -6.59
N LYS A 239 -21.88 -0.16 -6.73
CA LYS A 239 -23.24 -0.45 -6.24
C LYS A 239 -23.33 -0.51 -4.71
N TYR A 240 -22.27 -0.91 -4.01
CA TYR A 240 -22.21 -0.98 -2.55
C TYR A 240 -21.88 0.38 -1.93
N PHE A 241 -21.01 1.17 -2.59
CA PHE A 241 -20.53 2.47 -2.12
C PHE A 241 -20.66 3.53 -3.22
N PRO A 242 -21.91 3.93 -3.57
CA PRO A 242 -22.14 4.79 -4.73
C PRO A 242 -21.57 6.21 -4.58
N LYS A 243 -21.43 6.71 -3.36
CA LYS A 243 -20.84 8.04 -3.10
C LYS A 243 -19.32 8.05 -3.29
N GLU A 244 -18.63 7.03 -2.76
CA GLU A 244 -17.18 6.92 -2.74
C GLU A 244 -16.64 6.31 -4.03
N MET A 245 -17.31 5.26 -4.55
CA MET A 245 -16.83 4.39 -5.63
C MET A 245 -17.80 4.31 -6.80
N GLY A 246 -18.84 5.14 -6.84
CA GLY A 246 -19.79 5.15 -7.95
C GLY A 246 -19.12 5.52 -9.28
N MET A 247 -19.55 4.91 -10.39
CA MET A 247 -18.94 5.09 -11.72
C MET A 247 -18.87 6.57 -12.13
N LEU A 248 -19.92 7.34 -11.92
CA LEU A 248 -19.94 8.78 -12.27
C LEU A 248 -18.93 9.57 -11.42
N HIS A 249 -18.82 9.25 -10.12
CA HIS A 249 -17.83 9.86 -9.24
C HIS A 249 -16.40 9.56 -9.73
N ILE A 250 -16.08 8.30 -10.01
CA ILE A 250 -14.77 7.89 -10.48
C ILE A 250 -14.42 8.47 -11.85
N LEU A 251 -15.38 8.52 -12.78
CA LEU A 251 -15.16 9.19 -14.07
C LEU A 251 -14.81 10.67 -13.89
N ASN A 252 -15.50 11.36 -12.98
CA ASN A 252 -15.18 12.76 -12.65
C ASN A 252 -13.76 12.89 -12.05
N VAL A 253 -13.41 12.05 -11.08
CA VAL A 253 -12.06 12.07 -10.46
C VAL A 253 -10.99 11.79 -11.51
N VAL A 254 -11.09 10.70 -12.24
CA VAL A 254 -10.03 10.22 -13.15
C VAL A 254 -9.91 11.05 -14.42
N PHE A 255 -11.01 11.50 -15.02
CA PHE A 255 -11.00 12.15 -16.34
C PHE A 255 -11.27 13.65 -16.31
N ILE A 256 -11.78 14.21 -15.22
CA ILE A 256 -11.95 15.66 -15.10
C ILE A 256 -10.92 16.22 -14.13
N HIS A 257 -10.96 15.82 -12.87
CA HIS A 257 -10.08 16.38 -11.84
C HIS A 257 -8.60 16.09 -12.13
N ASP A 258 -8.23 14.81 -12.36
CA ASP A 258 -6.83 14.44 -12.61
C ASP A 258 -6.31 14.97 -13.96
N VAL A 259 -7.13 14.96 -15.01
CA VAL A 259 -6.73 15.56 -16.31
C VAL A 259 -6.48 17.05 -16.13
N THR A 260 -7.33 17.76 -15.40
CA THR A 260 -7.11 19.18 -15.08
C THR A 260 -5.82 19.38 -14.30
N LYS A 261 -5.53 18.52 -13.31
CA LYS A 261 -4.29 18.55 -12.54
C LYS A 261 -3.07 18.33 -13.44
N ILE A 262 -3.11 17.34 -14.35
CA ILE A 262 -2.03 17.06 -15.30
C ILE A 262 -1.80 18.28 -16.20
N LEU A 263 -2.85 18.85 -16.77
CA LEU A 263 -2.74 20.00 -17.69
C LEU A 263 -2.19 21.26 -17.02
N ILE A 264 -2.53 21.50 -15.76
CA ILE A 264 -2.16 22.74 -15.06
C ILE A 264 -0.79 22.65 -14.39
N TYR A 265 -0.44 21.52 -13.79
CA TYR A 265 0.69 21.43 -12.87
C TYR A 265 1.78 20.44 -13.27
N GLU A 266 1.45 19.37 -14.01
CA GLU A 266 2.37 18.26 -14.19
C GLU A 266 3.21 18.38 -15.45
N THR A 267 4.29 17.60 -15.50
CA THR A 267 5.14 17.40 -16.68
C THR A 267 4.65 16.18 -17.47
N ASP A 268 5.28 15.91 -18.62
CA ASP A 268 4.98 14.75 -19.48
C ASP A 268 3.48 14.55 -19.78
N LYS A 269 2.81 15.67 -20.04
CA LYS A 269 1.34 15.74 -20.16
C LYS A 269 0.78 14.80 -21.23
N LEU A 270 1.42 14.75 -22.40
CA LEU A 270 0.94 13.94 -23.52
C LEU A 270 0.98 12.44 -23.21
N ASN A 271 2.09 11.94 -22.64
CA ASN A 271 2.21 10.53 -22.27
C ASN A 271 1.23 10.16 -21.14
N LYS A 272 0.99 11.05 -20.17
CA LYS A 272 0.00 10.84 -19.09
C LYS A 272 -1.43 10.81 -19.63
N LEU A 273 -1.79 11.71 -20.54
CA LEU A 273 -3.11 11.69 -21.18
C LEU A 273 -3.30 10.43 -22.02
N ARG A 274 -2.28 10.05 -22.82
CA ARG A 274 -2.26 8.79 -23.57
C ARG A 274 -2.43 7.59 -22.62
N ALA A 275 -1.72 7.58 -21.49
CA ALA A 275 -1.81 6.56 -20.47
C ALA A 275 -3.25 6.39 -19.93
N LYS A 276 -3.96 7.49 -19.66
CA LYS A 276 -5.36 7.45 -19.22
C LYS A 276 -6.28 6.85 -20.30
N VAL A 277 -6.09 7.22 -21.56
CA VAL A 277 -6.87 6.68 -22.70
C VAL A 277 -6.63 5.17 -22.83
N ILE A 278 -5.37 4.73 -22.76
CA ILE A 278 -5.02 3.29 -22.80
C ILE A 278 -5.61 2.56 -21.60
N GLY A 279 -5.56 3.17 -20.40
CA GLY A 279 -6.17 2.61 -19.17
C GLY A 279 -7.68 2.39 -19.34
N LEU A 280 -8.41 3.39 -19.86
CA LEU A 280 -9.82 3.28 -20.18
C LEU A 280 -10.08 2.17 -21.21
N TYR A 281 -9.32 2.15 -22.31
CA TYR A 281 -9.46 1.13 -23.35
C TYR A 281 -9.26 -0.28 -22.79
N HIS A 282 -8.19 -0.52 -21.99
CA HIS A 282 -7.94 -1.82 -21.37
C HIS A 282 -9.02 -2.22 -20.37
N PHE A 283 -9.56 -1.25 -19.61
CA PHE A 283 -10.73 -1.50 -18.77
C PHE A 283 -11.94 -1.99 -19.58
N LEU A 284 -12.26 -1.33 -20.71
CA LEU A 284 -13.40 -1.69 -21.56
C LEU A 284 -13.28 -3.10 -22.16
N ILE A 285 -12.06 -3.51 -22.54
CA ILE A 285 -11.79 -4.85 -23.09
C ILE A 285 -11.43 -5.88 -22.01
N ASN A 286 -11.56 -5.56 -20.73
CA ASN A 286 -11.21 -6.40 -19.56
C ASN A 286 -9.76 -6.92 -19.58
N LYS A 287 -8.81 -6.12 -20.04
CA LYS A 287 -7.37 -6.43 -20.02
C LYS A 287 -6.75 -5.91 -18.73
N TYR A 288 -6.37 -6.84 -17.85
CA TYR A 288 -5.79 -6.55 -16.53
C TYR A 288 -4.37 -7.12 -16.38
N GLY A 289 -3.80 -7.01 -15.18
CA GLY A 289 -2.45 -7.46 -14.86
C GLY A 289 -1.38 -6.49 -15.38
N ARG A 290 -0.17 -7.01 -15.55
CA ARG A 290 1.00 -6.24 -15.97
C ARG A 290 0.85 -5.67 -17.39
N TYR A 291 1.18 -4.43 -17.54
CA TYR A 291 1.28 -3.75 -18.83
C TYR A 291 2.40 -2.73 -18.85
N LYS A 292 3.21 -2.71 -19.90
CA LYS A 292 4.26 -1.72 -20.10
C LYS A 292 3.81 -0.73 -21.18
N LEU A 293 3.79 0.56 -20.83
CA LEU A 293 3.60 1.62 -21.81
C LEU A 293 4.85 1.74 -22.69
N ASN A 294 4.68 1.73 -23.99
CA ASN A 294 5.73 1.96 -24.99
C ASN A 294 5.78 3.43 -25.36
#